data_d8ddce9d39ac9a668d4927808e4b5775
#
_entry.id   d8ddce9d39ac9a668d4927808e4b5775
#
_cell.length_a   1.000
_cell.length_b   1.000
_cell.length_c   1.000
_cell.angle_alpha   90.00
_cell.angle_beta   90.00
_cell.angle_gamma   90.00
#
_symmetry.space_group_name_H-M   'P 1'
#
loop_
_entity.id
_entity.type
_entity.pdbx_description
1 polymer ?
#
loop_
_entity_poly.entity_id
_entity_poly.type
_entity_poly.pdbx_seq_one_letter_code
_entity_poly.pdbx_strand_id
1 'polypeptide(L)'
;MRKYQYLIYSVIAAFAGYGIWIFYTDGTSITAALHALGFSGVLLLCSLSLCNYFLRYVRWQYFLRKLGDKPHFLDGLYCYCAGFALTTTPGKAGEAIRCLYFKNRHRVEHAHSFAALLSDRITDLVAATLIASFAIYHFSDFRWLGWAIPFVVLSIILAILFPAPWLRLCSTFEHKSPSVLKPFFAAAPLFFQRAGTLLAIRPLLIGTLLGTVSWSAEAWGFAWLAQQVGCIEPAATLMGVFCLAMIAGAALPGGLGGTEAAMAFLLIALGLGSAEAAIVTILCRLTTLWLSILIGLCAILWLTHSKFTAPVFNTDTVP
;
A
#
# COMPACT_ATOMS: atom_id res chain seq x y z
N MET A 1 14.70 20.94 8.60
CA MET A 1 14.52 21.06 7.15
C MET A 1 15.36 20.05 6.35
N ARG A 2 16.64 19.79 6.64
CA ARG A 2 17.47 18.80 5.90
C ARG A 2 16.92 17.35 5.86
N LYS A 3 16.20 16.89 6.85
CA LYS A 3 15.67 15.49 6.95
C LYS A 3 14.62 15.14 5.89
N TYR A 4 13.92 16.11 5.33
CA TYR A 4 12.85 15.90 4.33
C TYR A 4 13.32 16.15 2.88
N GLN A 5 14.54 16.65 2.68
CA GLN A 5 15.03 16.98 1.34
C GLN A 5 15.18 15.74 0.45
N TYR A 6 15.73 14.64 0.97
CA TYR A 6 15.85 13.39 0.22
C TYR A 6 14.49 12.83 -0.21
N LEU A 7 13.49 13.04 0.63
CA LEU A 7 12.13 12.61 0.39
C LEU A 7 11.46 13.44 -0.72
N ILE A 8 11.67 14.75 -0.67
CA ILE A 8 11.22 15.67 -1.73
C ILE A 8 11.94 15.36 -3.04
N TYR A 9 13.24 15.11 -2.99
CA TYR A 9 14.02 14.72 -4.18
C TYR A 9 13.57 13.39 -4.78
N SER A 10 13.18 12.39 -3.98
CA SER A 10 12.67 11.11 -4.50
C SER A 10 11.31 11.29 -5.20
N VAL A 11 10.43 12.14 -4.67
CA VAL A 11 9.15 12.47 -5.32
C VAL A 11 9.39 13.25 -6.61
N ILE A 12 10.29 14.24 -6.61
CA ILE A 12 10.64 15.03 -7.81
C ILE A 12 11.28 14.13 -8.86
N ALA A 13 12.21 13.24 -8.48
CA ALA A 13 12.85 12.29 -9.40
C ALA A 13 11.82 11.31 -9.99
N ALA A 14 10.87 10.85 -9.19
CA ALA A 14 9.78 10.02 -9.66
C ALA A 14 8.88 10.75 -10.67
N PHE A 15 8.52 12.01 -10.38
CA PHE A 15 7.77 12.86 -11.32
C PHE A 15 8.52 13.11 -12.62
N ALA A 16 9.81 13.43 -12.54
CA ALA A 16 10.65 13.67 -13.71
C ALA A 16 10.78 12.39 -14.56
N GLY A 17 11.04 11.23 -13.94
CA GLY A 17 11.12 9.95 -14.63
C GLY A 17 9.81 9.57 -15.33
N TYR A 18 8.68 9.83 -14.66
CA TYR A 18 7.36 9.61 -15.24
C TYR A 18 7.05 10.57 -16.40
N GLY A 19 7.41 11.86 -16.26
CA GLY A 19 7.29 12.86 -17.31
C GLY A 19 8.14 12.52 -18.55
N ILE A 20 9.36 12.04 -18.34
CA ILE A 20 10.25 11.55 -19.37
C ILE A 20 9.61 10.36 -20.09
N TRP A 21 9.10 9.37 -19.35
CA TRP A 21 8.46 8.21 -19.94
C TRP A 21 7.22 8.57 -20.76
N ILE A 22 6.34 9.45 -20.25
CA ILE A 22 5.19 9.98 -21.01
C ILE A 22 5.67 10.68 -22.31
N PHE A 23 6.76 11.44 -22.24
CA PHE A 23 7.31 12.14 -23.41
C PHE A 23 7.84 11.19 -24.49
N TYR A 24 8.48 10.07 -24.09
CA TYR A 24 8.96 9.04 -25.02
C TYR A 24 7.84 8.09 -25.50
N THR A 25 6.77 7.95 -24.75
CA THR A 25 5.55 7.25 -25.16
C THR A 25 4.69 8.30 -25.84
N ASP A 26 4.54 8.25 -27.15
CA ASP A 26 3.81 9.20 -27.98
C ASP A 26 2.61 9.88 -27.24
N GLY A 27 2.84 11.11 -26.78
CA GLY A 27 1.88 11.85 -25.95
C GLY A 27 0.53 12.08 -26.65
N THR A 28 0.49 12.02 -27.98
CA THR A 28 -0.74 12.12 -28.79
C THR A 28 -1.61 10.89 -28.59
N SER A 29 -1.03 9.70 -28.43
CA SER A 29 -1.74 8.45 -28.17
C SER A 29 -2.38 8.43 -26.76
N ILE A 30 -1.69 8.98 -25.76
CA ILE A 30 -2.22 9.08 -24.39
C ILE A 30 -3.40 10.08 -24.33
N THR A 31 -3.27 11.23 -24.99
CA THR A 31 -4.38 12.21 -25.04
C THR A 31 -5.56 11.66 -25.79
N ALA A 32 -5.37 10.94 -26.90
CA ALA A 32 -6.44 10.27 -27.64
C ALA A 32 -7.14 9.22 -26.77
N ALA A 33 -6.41 8.42 -26.00
CA ALA A 33 -6.99 7.44 -25.08
C ALA A 33 -7.77 8.10 -23.94
N LEU A 34 -7.31 9.21 -23.37
CA LEU A 34 -8.03 9.99 -22.37
C LEU A 34 -9.33 10.57 -22.95
N HIS A 35 -9.30 11.06 -24.18
CA HIS A 35 -10.51 11.53 -24.87
C HIS A 35 -11.49 10.39 -25.15
N ALA A 36 -11.00 9.21 -25.55
CA ALA A 36 -11.83 8.04 -25.79
C ALA A 36 -12.50 7.50 -24.52
N LEU A 37 -11.76 7.51 -23.38
CA LEU A 37 -12.32 7.15 -22.06
C LEU A 37 -13.37 8.14 -21.58
N GLY A 38 -13.24 9.41 -21.97
CA GLY A 38 -14.09 10.48 -21.53
C GLY A 38 -13.98 10.77 -20.02
N PHE A 39 -14.68 11.79 -19.57
CA PHE A 39 -14.70 12.18 -18.16
C PHE A 39 -15.26 11.07 -17.25
N SER A 40 -16.27 10.34 -17.69
CA SER A 40 -16.90 9.25 -16.93
C SER A 40 -15.95 8.08 -16.66
N GLY A 41 -15.09 7.72 -17.61
CA GLY A 41 -14.11 6.67 -17.45
C GLY A 41 -13.03 7.04 -16.41
N VAL A 42 -12.52 8.28 -16.51
CA VAL A 42 -11.54 8.78 -15.52
C VAL A 42 -12.17 8.85 -14.12
N LEU A 43 -13.41 9.34 -14.01
CA LEU A 43 -14.14 9.40 -12.75
C LEU A 43 -14.34 8.00 -12.15
N LEU A 44 -14.69 7.01 -12.96
CA LEU A 44 -14.83 5.62 -12.54
C LEU A 44 -13.50 5.09 -11.94
N LEU A 45 -12.37 5.23 -12.65
CA LEU A 45 -11.07 4.77 -12.19
C LEU A 45 -10.66 5.45 -10.88
N CYS A 46 -10.83 6.77 -10.78
CA CYS A 46 -10.56 7.51 -9.55
C CYS A 46 -11.47 7.04 -8.40
N SER A 47 -12.76 6.80 -8.66
CA SER A 47 -13.72 6.32 -7.64
C SER A 47 -13.35 4.94 -7.10
N LEU A 48 -12.88 4.03 -7.96
CA LEU A 48 -12.41 2.71 -7.56
C LEU A 48 -11.15 2.79 -6.67
N SER A 49 -10.23 3.69 -7.02
CA SER A 49 -9.04 3.94 -6.20
C SER A 49 -9.40 4.56 -4.85
N LEU A 50 -10.34 5.51 -4.80
CA LEU A 50 -10.84 6.08 -3.56
C LEU A 50 -11.54 5.02 -2.70
N CYS A 51 -12.30 4.12 -3.31
CA CYS A 51 -12.90 2.96 -2.63
C CYS A 51 -11.82 2.06 -2.00
N ASN A 52 -10.75 1.75 -2.75
CA ASN A 52 -9.59 1.02 -2.22
C ASN A 52 -9.00 1.72 -0.99
N TYR A 53 -8.68 3.01 -1.08
CA TYR A 53 -8.06 3.75 0.03
C TYR A 53 -8.96 3.80 1.26
N PHE A 54 -10.26 4.00 1.05
CA PHE A 54 -11.24 4.03 2.13
C PHE A 54 -11.37 2.67 2.84
N LEU A 55 -11.49 1.57 2.09
CA LEU A 55 -11.58 0.22 2.66
C LEU A 55 -10.31 -0.16 3.42
N ARG A 56 -9.14 0.21 2.92
CA ARG A 56 -7.87 0.02 3.61
C ARG A 56 -7.79 0.86 4.89
N TYR A 57 -8.34 2.08 4.88
CA TYR A 57 -8.46 2.87 6.10
C TYR A 57 -9.42 2.23 7.12
N VAL A 58 -10.57 1.71 6.69
CA VAL A 58 -11.50 0.97 7.56
C VAL A 58 -10.81 -0.24 8.21
N ARG A 59 -10.01 -0.98 7.45
CA ARG A 59 -9.18 -2.08 7.96
C ARG A 59 -8.15 -1.58 8.99
N TRP A 60 -7.46 -0.48 8.72
CA TRP A 60 -6.54 0.15 9.66
C TRP A 60 -7.22 0.52 10.98
N GLN A 61 -8.39 1.14 10.92
CA GLN A 61 -9.22 1.45 12.10
C GLN A 61 -9.62 0.20 12.87
N TYR A 62 -9.97 -0.87 12.16
CA TYR A 62 -10.29 -2.15 12.77
C TYR A 62 -9.08 -2.71 13.55
N PHE A 63 -7.88 -2.68 12.97
CA PHE A 63 -6.67 -3.14 13.63
C PHE A 63 -6.33 -2.33 14.89
N LEU A 64 -6.39 -1.01 14.83
CA LEU A 64 -6.15 -0.17 16.00
C LEU A 64 -7.17 -0.42 17.11
N ARG A 65 -8.45 -0.52 16.76
CA ARG A 65 -9.52 -0.83 17.73
C ARG A 65 -9.33 -2.21 18.37
N LYS A 66 -8.84 -3.18 17.63
CA LYS A 66 -8.52 -4.51 18.14
C LYS A 66 -7.39 -4.49 19.17
N LEU A 67 -6.49 -3.53 19.08
CA LEU A 67 -5.42 -3.28 20.06
C LEU A 67 -5.83 -2.38 21.22
N GLY A 68 -7.08 -1.90 21.24
CA GLY A 68 -7.65 -1.06 22.31
C GLY A 68 -7.66 0.44 22.01
N ASP A 69 -7.08 0.88 20.90
CA ASP A 69 -7.08 2.29 20.49
C ASP A 69 -8.41 2.66 19.82
N LYS A 70 -8.86 3.90 20.02
CA LYS A 70 -10.11 4.43 19.45
C LYS A 70 -9.87 5.80 18.82
N PRO A 71 -9.05 5.91 17.77
CA PRO A 71 -8.84 7.20 17.12
C PRO A 71 -10.13 7.71 16.48
N HIS A 72 -10.30 9.04 16.50
CA HIS A 72 -11.46 9.67 15.86
C HIS A 72 -11.46 9.36 14.36
N PHE A 73 -12.63 9.02 13.80
CA PHE A 73 -12.72 8.48 12.45
C PHE A 73 -12.24 9.44 11.37
N LEU A 74 -12.75 10.67 11.34
CA LEU A 74 -12.39 11.64 10.29
C LEU A 74 -10.94 12.15 10.43
N ASP A 75 -10.51 12.50 11.65
CA ASP A 75 -9.12 12.95 11.86
C ASP A 75 -8.13 11.81 11.61
N GLY A 76 -8.49 10.59 12.00
CA GLY A 76 -7.71 9.39 11.67
C GLY A 76 -7.61 9.13 10.17
N LEU A 77 -8.64 9.45 9.38
CA LEU A 77 -8.58 9.36 7.92
C LEU A 77 -7.49 10.28 7.35
N TYR A 78 -7.42 11.53 7.80
CA TYR A 78 -6.36 12.44 7.38
C TYR A 78 -4.98 11.94 7.80
N CYS A 79 -4.84 11.44 9.04
CA CYS A 79 -3.58 10.84 9.51
C CYS A 79 -3.18 9.63 8.66
N TYR A 80 -4.12 8.79 8.26
CA TYR A 80 -3.88 7.64 7.41
C TYR A 80 -3.46 8.05 6.00
N CYS A 81 -4.21 8.97 5.38
CA CYS A 81 -3.93 9.48 4.03
C CYS A 81 -2.59 10.22 3.94
N ALA A 82 -2.15 10.89 5.02
CA ALA A 82 -0.83 11.55 5.05
C ALA A 82 0.31 10.56 4.76
N GLY A 83 0.16 9.29 5.07
CA GLY A 83 1.11 8.24 4.70
C GLY A 83 1.29 8.08 3.19
N PHE A 84 0.26 8.36 2.41
CA PHE A 84 0.31 8.21 0.95
C PHE A 84 1.27 9.21 0.28
N ALA A 85 1.49 10.39 0.85
CA ALA A 85 2.43 11.36 0.31
C ALA A 85 3.85 10.78 0.12
N LEU A 86 4.21 9.78 0.91
CA LEU A 86 5.53 9.18 0.97
C LEU A 86 5.58 7.75 0.46
N THR A 87 4.58 7.33 -0.32
CA THR A 87 4.49 5.98 -0.89
C THR A 87 5.66 5.67 -1.83
N THR A 88 6.26 6.68 -2.46
CA THR A 88 7.43 6.54 -3.36
C THR A 88 8.74 6.23 -2.66
N THR A 89 8.76 6.12 -1.33
CA THR A 89 9.97 5.72 -0.60
C THR A 89 10.26 4.21 -0.72
N PRO A 90 11.53 3.78 -0.63
CA PRO A 90 11.89 2.35 -0.68
C PRO A 90 11.07 1.51 0.28
N GLY A 91 10.47 0.42 -0.22
CA GLY A 91 9.61 -0.47 0.57
C GLY A 91 8.39 0.24 1.20
N LYS A 92 7.99 1.40 0.66
CA LYS A 92 6.92 2.26 1.22
C LYS A 92 7.17 2.65 2.70
N ALA A 93 8.43 2.68 3.12
CA ALA A 93 8.82 3.01 4.50
C ALA A 93 8.32 4.40 4.94
N GLY A 94 8.19 5.34 3.99
CA GLY A 94 7.64 6.67 4.27
C GLY A 94 6.18 6.66 4.72
N GLU A 95 5.42 5.63 4.39
CA GLU A 95 4.05 5.49 4.90
C GLU A 95 4.00 5.36 6.43
N ALA A 96 5.13 4.98 7.07
CA ALA A 96 5.23 4.96 8.54
C ALA A 96 5.06 6.36 9.18
N ILE A 97 5.11 7.46 8.41
CA ILE A 97 4.81 8.80 8.91
C ILE A 97 3.39 8.88 9.53
N ARG A 98 2.44 8.06 9.04
CA ARG A 98 1.12 7.95 9.66
C ARG A 98 1.20 7.57 11.14
N CYS A 99 2.15 6.70 11.53
CA CYS A 99 2.34 6.30 12.93
C CYS A 99 2.70 7.50 13.83
N LEU A 100 3.46 8.47 13.31
CA LEU A 100 3.77 9.72 14.03
C LEU A 100 2.53 10.58 14.20
N TYR A 101 1.70 10.72 13.16
CA TYR A 101 0.44 11.47 13.25
C TYR A 101 -0.52 10.80 14.23
N PHE A 102 -0.69 9.48 14.19
CA PHE A 102 -1.53 8.76 15.14
C PHE A 102 -1.02 8.89 16.58
N LYS A 103 0.31 8.86 16.80
CA LYS A 103 0.90 9.11 18.12
C LYS A 103 0.60 10.52 18.63
N ASN A 104 0.86 11.53 17.79
CA ASN A 104 0.77 12.93 18.20
C ASN A 104 -0.68 13.41 18.41
N ARG A 105 -1.62 12.92 17.59
CA ARG A 105 -3.01 13.39 17.60
C ARG A 105 -3.95 12.50 18.40
N HIS A 106 -3.70 11.19 18.42
CA HIS A 106 -4.59 10.21 19.06
C HIS A 106 -3.91 9.45 20.21
N ARG A 107 -2.65 9.77 20.53
CA ARG A 107 -1.86 9.09 21.58
C ARG A 107 -1.71 7.56 21.36
N VAL A 108 -1.92 7.08 20.14
CA VAL A 108 -1.73 5.67 19.79
C VAL A 108 -0.26 5.30 20.00
N GLU A 109 0.00 4.18 20.68
CA GLU A 109 1.36 3.72 20.90
C GLU A 109 2.06 3.36 19.59
N HIS A 110 3.36 3.64 19.50
CA HIS A 110 4.15 3.29 18.32
C HIS A 110 4.10 1.79 18.03
N ALA A 111 4.17 0.93 19.05
CA ALA A 111 4.07 -0.53 18.89
C ALA A 111 2.74 -0.95 18.24
N HIS A 112 1.62 -0.33 18.62
CA HIS A 112 0.32 -0.58 18.01
C HIS A 112 0.27 -0.16 16.55
N SER A 113 0.72 1.06 16.26
CA SER A 113 0.75 1.58 14.88
C SER A 113 1.66 0.78 13.97
N PHE A 114 2.84 0.37 14.43
CA PHE A 114 3.76 -0.47 13.64
C PHE A 114 3.23 -1.89 13.47
N ALA A 115 2.61 -2.48 14.50
CA ALA A 115 1.95 -3.78 14.39
C ALA A 115 0.80 -3.73 13.39
N ALA A 116 -0.02 -2.67 13.42
CA ALA A 116 -1.08 -2.44 12.44
C ALA A 116 -0.52 -2.26 11.02
N LEU A 117 0.59 -1.50 10.86
CA LEU A 117 1.24 -1.30 9.56
C LEU A 117 1.75 -2.62 8.97
N LEU A 118 2.40 -3.46 9.77
CA LEU A 118 2.87 -4.77 9.33
C LEU A 118 1.71 -5.68 8.95
N SER A 119 0.67 -5.75 9.78
CA SER A 119 -0.51 -6.57 9.52
C SER A 119 -1.26 -6.10 8.26
N ASP A 120 -1.29 -4.78 8.01
CA ASP A 120 -1.82 -4.17 6.79
C ASP A 120 -1.04 -4.65 5.55
N ARG A 121 0.30 -4.68 5.61
CA ARG A 121 1.14 -5.20 4.50
C ARG A 121 0.94 -6.69 4.26
N ILE A 122 0.87 -7.50 5.33
CA ILE A 122 0.67 -8.95 5.21
C ILE A 122 -0.68 -9.25 4.59
N THR A 123 -1.76 -8.63 5.07
CA THR A 123 -3.10 -8.84 4.52
C THR A 123 -3.24 -8.30 3.10
N ASP A 124 -2.54 -7.21 2.72
CA ASP A 124 -2.44 -6.75 1.34
C ASP A 124 -1.77 -7.81 0.45
N LEU A 125 -0.66 -8.39 0.92
CA LEU A 125 0.07 -9.39 0.15
C LEU A 125 -0.74 -10.68 -0.01
N VAL A 126 -1.44 -11.13 1.04
CA VAL A 126 -2.38 -12.27 0.95
C VAL A 126 -3.48 -11.97 -0.07
N ALA A 127 -4.13 -10.82 0.03
CA ALA A 127 -5.21 -10.41 -0.87
C ALA A 127 -4.74 -10.33 -2.34
N ALA A 128 -3.60 -9.68 -2.57
CA ALA A 128 -3.01 -9.57 -3.91
C ALA A 128 -2.65 -10.95 -4.47
N THR A 129 -2.13 -11.87 -3.65
CA THR A 129 -1.80 -13.25 -4.07
C THR A 129 -3.07 -14.04 -4.47
N LEU A 130 -4.16 -13.89 -3.70
CA LEU A 130 -5.43 -14.54 -4.03
C LEU A 130 -5.97 -14.05 -5.39
N ILE A 131 -5.89 -12.76 -5.68
CA ILE A 131 -6.33 -12.22 -6.97
C ILE A 131 -5.32 -12.58 -8.07
N ALA A 132 -4.02 -12.53 -7.81
CA ALA A 132 -2.97 -12.90 -8.77
C ALA A 132 -3.09 -14.35 -9.24
N SER A 133 -3.67 -15.25 -8.43
CA SER A 133 -3.85 -16.66 -8.80
C SER A 133 -4.62 -16.82 -10.12
N PHE A 134 -5.54 -15.92 -10.45
CA PHE A 134 -6.28 -15.95 -11.72
C PHE A 134 -5.36 -15.76 -12.96
N ALA A 135 -4.31 -14.93 -12.83
CA ALA A 135 -3.32 -14.75 -13.89
C ALA A 135 -2.27 -15.87 -13.93
N ILE A 136 -1.84 -16.36 -12.78
CA ILE A 136 -0.79 -17.37 -12.67
C ILE A 136 -1.16 -18.64 -13.43
N TYR A 137 -2.44 -19.03 -13.44
CA TYR A 137 -2.90 -20.19 -14.20
C TYR A 137 -2.82 -19.99 -15.72
N HIS A 138 -2.89 -18.75 -16.19
CA HIS A 138 -2.79 -18.39 -17.59
C HIS A 138 -1.33 -18.50 -18.11
N PHE A 139 -0.35 -18.13 -17.28
CA PHE A 139 1.06 -18.13 -17.61
C PHE A 139 1.77 -19.40 -17.12
N SER A 140 2.03 -20.37 -18.03
CA SER A 140 2.67 -21.66 -17.69
C SER A 140 4.02 -21.49 -16.99
N ASP A 141 4.85 -20.54 -17.49
CA ASP A 141 6.22 -20.31 -17.00
C ASP A 141 6.29 -19.71 -15.60
N PHE A 142 5.20 -19.11 -15.13
CA PHE A 142 5.11 -18.46 -13.82
C PHE A 142 4.30 -19.26 -12.78
N ARG A 143 3.87 -20.51 -13.09
CA ARG A 143 3.07 -21.33 -12.17
C ARG A 143 3.76 -21.57 -10.83
N TRP A 144 5.08 -21.61 -10.79
CA TRP A 144 5.85 -21.73 -9.55
C TRP A 144 5.63 -20.56 -8.57
N LEU A 145 5.28 -19.37 -9.05
CA LEU A 145 4.92 -18.22 -8.21
C LEU A 145 3.66 -18.51 -7.38
N GLY A 146 2.75 -19.32 -7.89
CA GLY A 146 1.55 -19.76 -7.18
C GLY A 146 1.85 -20.52 -5.89
N TRP A 147 3.04 -21.09 -5.75
CA TRP A 147 3.51 -21.76 -4.54
C TRP A 147 4.51 -20.90 -3.76
N ALA A 148 5.41 -20.23 -4.46
CA ALA A 148 6.48 -19.46 -3.83
C ALA A 148 5.92 -18.27 -3.02
N ILE A 149 4.96 -17.51 -3.56
CA ILE A 149 4.40 -16.35 -2.87
C ILE A 149 3.63 -16.76 -1.61
N PRO A 150 2.67 -17.72 -1.63
CA PRO A 150 2.01 -18.21 -0.41
C PRO A 150 3.00 -18.77 0.62
N PHE A 151 4.05 -19.47 0.17
CA PHE A 151 5.08 -20.00 1.06
C PHE A 151 5.83 -18.88 1.80
N VAL A 152 6.25 -17.82 1.10
CA VAL A 152 6.90 -16.65 1.70
C VAL A 152 5.97 -15.96 2.68
N VAL A 153 4.70 -15.73 2.29
CA VAL A 153 3.70 -15.10 3.17
C VAL A 153 3.48 -15.91 4.43
N LEU A 154 3.29 -17.23 4.29
CA LEU A 154 3.11 -18.13 5.42
C LEU A 154 4.34 -18.13 6.33
N SER A 155 5.54 -18.15 5.77
CA SER A 155 6.79 -18.08 6.54
C SER A 155 6.89 -16.79 7.35
N ILE A 156 6.49 -15.64 6.81
CA ILE A 156 6.45 -14.36 7.52
C ILE A 156 5.43 -14.40 8.67
N ILE A 157 4.23 -14.92 8.41
CA ILE A 157 3.18 -15.06 9.44
C ILE A 157 3.67 -15.98 10.57
N LEU A 158 4.25 -17.12 10.25
CA LEU A 158 4.79 -18.05 11.24
C LEU A 158 5.94 -17.42 12.04
N ALA A 159 6.84 -16.67 11.40
CA ALA A 159 7.93 -15.97 12.08
C ALA A 159 7.41 -14.96 13.13
N ILE A 160 6.25 -14.33 12.87
CA ILE A 160 5.63 -13.38 13.81
C ILE A 160 4.86 -14.12 14.92
N LEU A 161 4.17 -15.21 14.59
CA LEU A 161 3.43 -16.01 15.56
C LEU A 161 4.34 -16.80 16.51
N PHE A 162 5.54 -17.17 16.05
CA PHE A 162 6.57 -17.84 16.83
C PHE A 162 7.80 -16.96 17.05
N PRO A 163 7.69 -15.89 17.86
CA PRO A 163 8.72 -14.85 17.96
C PRO A 163 9.95 -15.25 18.80
N ALA A 164 9.96 -16.38 19.49
CA ALA A 164 11.01 -16.75 20.42
C ALA A 164 12.45 -16.70 19.86
N PRO A 165 12.75 -17.18 18.63
CA PRO A 165 14.09 -17.07 18.06
C PRO A 165 14.48 -15.59 17.80
N TRP A 166 13.52 -14.80 17.30
CA TRP A 166 13.74 -13.39 16.96
C TRP A 166 13.96 -12.54 18.21
N LEU A 167 13.21 -12.82 19.30
CA LEU A 167 13.37 -12.12 20.58
C LEU A 167 14.74 -12.41 21.21
N ARG A 168 15.23 -13.64 21.13
CA ARG A 168 16.60 -13.98 21.56
C ARG A 168 17.64 -13.24 20.74
N LEU A 169 17.45 -13.14 19.43
CA LEU A 169 18.33 -12.37 18.56
C LEU A 169 18.31 -10.89 18.91
N CYS A 170 17.12 -10.30 19.08
CA CYS A 170 16.94 -8.90 19.49
C CYS A 170 17.64 -8.62 20.83
N SER A 171 17.48 -9.46 21.84
CA SER A 171 18.15 -9.28 23.15
C SER A 171 19.68 -9.33 23.03
N THR A 172 20.21 -10.20 22.18
CA THR A 172 21.67 -10.27 21.92
C THR A 172 22.18 -8.98 21.27
N PHE A 173 21.41 -8.44 20.31
CA PHE A 173 21.78 -7.18 19.65
C PHE A 173 21.57 -5.95 20.55
N GLU A 174 20.57 -5.95 21.42
CA GLU A 174 20.32 -4.85 22.36
C GLU A 174 21.56 -4.58 23.21
N HIS A 175 22.20 -5.64 23.74
CA HIS A 175 23.42 -5.51 24.56
C HIS A 175 24.62 -4.98 23.78
N LYS A 176 24.71 -5.28 22.48
CA LYS A 176 25.86 -4.90 21.64
C LYS A 176 25.63 -3.60 20.85
N SER A 177 24.41 -3.08 20.83
CA SER A 177 24.05 -1.93 19.98
C SER A 177 24.36 -0.59 20.63
N PRO A 178 24.63 0.46 19.80
CA PRO A 178 24.71 1.84 20.27
C PRO A 178 23.44 2.26 21.00
N SER A 179 23.55 3.21 21.94
CA SER A 179 22.43 3.70 22.76
C SER A 179 21.20 4.15 21.96
N VAL A 180 21.40 4.64 20.73
CA VAL A 180 20.34 5.09 19.81
C VAL A 180 19.46 3.94 19.32
N LEU A 181 19.99 2.72 19.20
CA LEU A 181 19.25 1.54 18.71
C LEU A 181 18.62 0.70 19.82
N LYS A 182 19.09 0.84 21.07
CA LYS A 182 18.55 0.08 22.21
C LYS A 182 17.02 0.18 22.37
N PRO A 183 16.39 1.38 22.29
CA PRO A 183 14.93 1.50 22.42
C PRO A 183 14.16 0.71 21.35
N PHE A 184 14.75 0.56 20.15
CA PHE A 184 14.14 -0.23 19.07
C PHE A 184 14.09 -1.73 19.43
N PHE A 185 15.19 -2.30 19.93
CA PHE A 185 15.23 -3.69 20.37
C PHE A 185 14.39 -3.94 21.62
N ALA A 186 14.37 -3.02 22.57
CA ALA A 186 13.55 -3.09 23.77
C ALA A 186 12.04 -3.09 23.45
N ALA A 187 11.61 -2.47 22.35
CA ALA A 187 10.22 -2.46 21.90
C ALA A 187 9.79 -3.76 21.17
N ALA A 188 10.74 -4.62 20.79
CA ALA A 188 10.44 -5.81 19.98
C ALA A 188 9.43 -6.78 20.64
N PRO A 189 9.51 -7.11 21.96
CA PRO A 189 8.56 -8.02 22.58
C PRO A 189 7.11 -7.52 22.47
N LEU A 190 6.87 -6.25 22.75
CA LEU A 190 5.55 -5.62 22.65
C LEU A 190 5.07 -5.61 21.20
N PHE A 191 5.94 -5.29 20.25
CA PHE A 191 5.63 -5.30 18.82
C PHE A 191 5.19 -6.70 18.36
N PHE A 192 5.94 -7.76 18.66
CA PHE A 192 5.59 -9.12 18.27
C PHE A 192 4.29 -9.59 18.92
N GLN A 193 4.05 -9.25 20.19
CA GLN A 193 2.80 -9.55 20.89
C GLN A 193 1.61 -8.90 20.19
N ARG A 194 1.71 -7.60 19.85
CA ARG A 194 0.64 -6.85 19.17
C ARG A 194 0.42 -7.33 17.74
N ALA A 195 1.48 -7.58 16.98
CA ALA A 195 1.40 -8.14 15.64
C ALA A 195 0.76 -9.55 15.66
N GLY A 196 1.14 -10.42 16.59
CA GLY A 196 0.51 -11.72 16.78
C GLY A 196 -0.98 -11.64 17.10
N THR A 197 -1.42 -10.65 17.88
CA THR A 197 -2.85 -10.40 18.14
C THR A 197 -3.61 -10.05 16.85
N LEU A 198 -3.01 -9.26 15.95
CA LEU A 198 -3.62 -8.86 14.69
C LEU A 198 -3.56 -9.95 13.62
N LEU A 199 -2.59 -10.86 13.70
CA LEU A 199 -2.44 -12.00 12.79
C LEU A 199 -3.13 -13.28 13.31
N ALA A 200 -3.83 -13.21 14.46
CA ALA A 200 -4.72 -14.27 14.88
C ALA A 200 -5.83 -14.49 13.83
N ILE A 201 -6.38 -15.71 13.77
CA ILE A 201 -7.25 -16.15 12.66
C ILE A 201 -8.39 -15.17 12.33
N ARG A 202 -9.11 -14.63 13.31
CA ARG A 202 -10.23 -13.71 13.06
C ARG A 202 -9.78 -12.36 12.49
N PRO A 203 -8.83 -11.61 13.09
CA PRO A 203 -8.35 -10.36 12.50
C PRO A 203 -7.68 -10.57 11.15
N LEU A 204 -6.95 -11.67 10.95
CA LEU A 204 -6.33 -12.02 9.68
C LEU A 204 -7.38 -12.24 8.59
N LEU A 205 -8.43 -13.01 8.85
CA LEU A 205 -9.52 -13.24 7.88
C LEU A 205 -10.27 -11.96 7.54
N ILE A 206 -10.65 -11.15 8.53
CA ILE A 206 -11.33 -9.87 8.31
C ILE A 206 -10.41 -8.91 7.53
N GLY A 207 -9.14 -8.82 7.91
CA GLY A 207 -8.15 -7.98 7.24
C GLY A 207 -7.92 -8.42 5.80
N THR A 208 -7.83 -9.71 5.55
CA THR A 208 -7.70 -10.28 4.20
C THR A 208 -8.96 -10.04 3.37
N LEU A 209 -10.15 -10.24 3.92
CA LEU A 209 -11.41 -9.97 3.21
C LEU A 209 -11.51 -8.50 2.78
N LEU A 210 -11.30 -7.57 3.71
CA LEU A 210 -11.28 -6.14 3.39
C LEU A 210 -10.17 -5.80 2.38
N GLY A 211 -9.00 -6.44 2.50
CA GLY A 211 -7.90 -6.33 1.55
C GLY A 211 -8.29 -6.81 0.17
N THR A 212 -8.90 -8.00 0.05
CA THR A 212 -9.32 -8.57 -1.23
C THR A 212 -10.36 -7.67 -1.91
N VAL A 213 -11.38 -7.20 -1.18
CA VAL A 213 -12.37 -6.28 -1.75
C VAL A 213 -11.73 -4.97 -2.21
N SER A 214 -10.82 -4.39 -1.40
CA SER A 214 -10.17 -3.14 -1.76
C SER A 214 -9.26 -3.27 -2.98
N TRP A 215 -8.42 -4.33 -3.04
CA TRP A 215 -7.55 -4.57 -4.18
C TRP A 215 -8.33 -4.97 -5.44
N SER A 216 -9.46 -5.68 -5.29
CA SER A 216 -10.34 -6.01 -6.41
C SER A 216 -10.93 -4.76 -7.07
N ALA A 217 -11.19 -3.69 -6.33
CA ALA A 217 -11.68 -2.45 -6.90
C ALA A 217 -10.68 -1.82 -7.89
N GLU A 218 -9.41 -1.66 -7.48
CA GLU A 218 -8.36 -1.15 -8.39
C GLU A 218 -8.05 -2.13 -9.52
N ALA A 219 -7.96 -3.43 -9.21
CA ALA A 219 -7.70 -4.46 -10.20
C ALA A 219 -8.80 -4.53 -11.26
N TRP A 220 -10.06 -4.36 -10.86
CA TRP A 220 -11.17 -4.29 -11.82
C TRP A 220 -11.09 -3.03 -12.70
N GLY A 221 -10.70 -1.90 -12.13
CA GLY A 221 -10.46 -0.68 -12.91
C GLY A 221 -9.37 -0.87 -13.97
N PHE A 222 -8.28 -1.54 -13.62
CA PHE A 222 -7.21 -1.91 -14.56
C PHE A 222 -7.73 -2.85 -15.65
N ALA A 223 -8.50 -3.89 -15.28
CA ALA A 223 -9.06 -4.84 -16.23
C ALA A 223 -10.02 -4.14 -17.21
N TRP A 224 -10.90 -3.30 -16.67
CA TRP A 224 -11.82 -2.50 -17.49
C TRP A 224 -11.06 -1.60 -18.47
N LEU A 225 -10.02 -0.91 -17.99
CA LEU A 225 -9.20 -0.03 -18.84
C LEU A 225 -8.49 -0.81 -19.97
N ALA A 226 -7.91 -1.99 -19.66
CA ALA A 226 -7.28 -2.83 -20.66
C ALA A 226 -8.28 -3.30 -21.74
N GLN A 227 -9.51 -3.63 -21.34
CA GLN A 227 -10.58 -4.01 -22.28
C GLN A 227 -11.03 -2.83 -23.16
N GLN A 228 -11.02 -1.58 -22.67
CA GLN A 228 -11.34 -0.39 -23.48
C GLN A 228 -10.34 -0.15 -24.62
N VAL A 229 -9.09 -0.60 -24.46
CA VAL A 229 -8.07 -0.49 -25.53
C VAL A 229 -7.93 -1.76 -26.37
N GLY A 230 -8.87 -2.69 -26.28
CA GLY A 230 -8.98 -3.86 -27.16
C GLY A 230 -8.40 -5.16 -26.59
N CYS A 231 -8.04 -5.23 -25.30
CA CYS A 231 -7.67 -6.50 -24.69
C CYS A 231 -8.90 -7.41 -24.54
N ILE A 232 -8.85 -8.62 -25.14
CA ILE A 232 -9.96 -9.57 -25.16
C ILE A 232 -9.99 -10.54 -23.97
N GLU A 233 -8.97 -10.47 -23.11
CA GLU A 233 -8.82 -11.36 -21.98
C GLU A 233 -9.92 -11.18 -20.93
N PRO A 234 -10.30 -12.25 -20.21
CA PRO A 234 -11.26 -12.16 -19.12
C PRO A 234 -10.81 -11.17 -18.03
N ALA A 235 -11.78 -10.43 -17.48
CA ALA A 235 -11.49 -9.45 -16.42
C ALA A 235 -10.75 -10.10 -15.23
N ALA A 236 -11.07 -11.34 -14.87
CA ALA A 236 -10.38 -12.05 -13.77
C ALA A 236 -8.88 -12.23 -14.06
N THR A 237 -8.48 -12.60 -15.28
CA THR A 237 -7.08 -12.71 -15.70
C THR A 237 -6.39 -11.36 -15.60
N LEU A 238 -7.01 -10.31 -16.12
CA LEU A 238 -6.46 -8.94 -16.09
C LEU A 238 -6.34 -8.40 -14.65
N MET A 239 -7.30 -8.67 -13.78
CA MET A 239 -7.21 -8.37 -12.35
C MET A 239 -6.02 -9.08 -11.70
N GLY A 240 -5.79 -10.34 -12.08
CA GLY A 240 -4.63 -11.11 -11.64
C GLY A 240 -3.32 -10.51 -12.14
N VAL A 241 -3.25 -10.06 -13.39
CA VAL A 241 -2.10 -9.34 -13.98
C VAL A 241 -1.76 -8.10 -13.17
N PHE A 242 -2.77 -7.29 -12.84
CA PHE A 242 -2.59 -6.10 -11.98
C PHE A 242 -1.94 -6.47 -10.65
N CYS A 243 -2.49 -7.44 -9.93
CA CYS A 243 -1.97 -7.84 -8.62
C CYS A 243 -0.58 -8.48 -8.71
N LEU A 244 -0.32 -9.29 -9.73
CA LEU A 244 1.01 -9.86 -9.98
C LEU A 244 2.06 -8.79 -10.24
N ALA A 245 1.73 -7.78 -11.04
CA ALA A 245 2.62 -6.64 -11.30
C ALA A 245 2.84 -5.80 -10.02
N MET A 246 1.82 -5.62 -9.18
CA MET A 246 1.96 -4.93 -7.89
C MET A 246 2.88 -5.68 -6.93
N ILE A 247 2.81 -7.03 -6.91
CA ILE A 247 3.73 -7.87 -6.12
C ILE A 247 5.16 -7.76 -6.65
N ALA A 248 5.35 -7.84 -7.98
CA ALA A 248 6.66 -7.72 -8.61
C ALA A 248 7.36 -6.39 -8.30
N GLY A 249 6.59 -5.29 -8.27
CA GLY A 249 7.12 -3.97 -7.92
C GLY A 249 7.24 -3.68 -6.42
N ALA A 250 6.74 -4.55 -5.53
CA ALA A 250 6.58 -4.23 -4.10
C ALA A 250 7.89 -3.88 -3.37
N ALA A 251 9.04 -4.41 -3.82
CA ALA A 251 10.35 -4.11 -3.24
C ALA A 251 10.92 -2.75 -3.69
N LEU A 252 10.41 -2.19 -4.78
CA LEU A 252 10.90 -0.93 -5.35
C LEU A 252 10.21 0.29 -4.73
N PRO A 253 10.85 1.47 -4.77
CA PRO A 253 10.27 2.72 -4.28
C PRO A 253 8.93 3.03 -4.96
N GLY A 254 7.81 2.94 -4.24
CA GLY A 254 6.47 3.12 -4.80
C GLY A 254 6.07 2.12 -5.88
N GLY A 255 6.85 1.06 -6.06
CA GLY A 255 6.72 0.14 -7.20
C GLY A 255 7.21 0.72 -8.52
N LEU A 256 7.80 1.94 -8.50
CA LEU A 256 8.20 2.66 -9.72
C LEU A 256 9.22 1.87 -10.55
N GLY A 257 8.98 1.79 -11.83
CA GLY A 257 9.74 1.00 -12.79
C GLY A 257 9.34 -0.47 -12.82
N GLY A 258 9.31 -1.14 -11.66
CA GLY A 258 9.02 -2.58 -11.59
C GLY A 258 7.56 -2.94 -11.82
N THR A 259 6.64 -2.21 -11.17
CA THR A 259 5.20 -2.43 -11.39
C THR A 259 4.82 -2.10 -12.83
N GLU A 260 5.30 -0.98 -13.35
CA GLU A 260 5.02 -0.52 -14.70
C GLU A 260 5.57 -1.49 -15.75
N ALA A 261 6.83 -1.91 -15.59
CA ALA A 261 7.45 -2.87 -16.48
C ALA A 261 6.71 -4.22 -16.46
N ALA A 262 6.31 -4.69 -15.27
CA ALA A 262 5.55 -5.93 -15.14
C ALA A 262 4.14 -5.81 -15.75
N MET A 263 3.42 -4.70 -15.54
CA MET A 263 2.11 -4.46 -16.17
C MET A 263 2.22 -4.49 -17.69
N ALA A 264 3.14 -3.69 -18.25
CA ALA A 264 3.33 -3.61 -19.70
C ALA A 264 3.75 -4.97 -20.28
N PHE A 265 4.74 -5.64 -19.66
CA PHE A 265 5.21 -6.95 -20.09
C PHE A 265 4.10 -8.00 -20.11
N LEU A 266 3.32 -8.10 -19.04
CA LEU A 266 2.24 -9.08 -18.92
C LEU A 266 1.10 -8.78 -19.91
N LEU A 267 0.75 -7.51 -20.14
CA LEU A 267 -0.25 -7.13 -21.15
C LEU A 267 0.21 -7.47 -22.57
N ILE A 268 1.49 -7.23 -22.90
CA ILE A 268 2.08 -7.60 -24.19
C ILE A 268 2.09 -9.13 -24.35
N ALA A 269 2.43 -9.88 -23.31
CA ALA A 269 2.39 -11.34 -23.31
C ALA A 269 0.97 -11.90 -23.52
N LEU A 270 -0.07 -11.12 -23.17
CA LEU A 270 -1.49 -11.41 -23.46
C LEU A 270 -1.94 -10.94 -24.86
N GLY A 271 -1.01 -10.48 -25.70
CA GLY A 271 -1.28 -10.09 -27.09
C GLY A 271 -1.69 -8.64 -27.30
N LEU A 272 -1.63 -7.78 -26.27
CA LEU A 272 -1.87 -6.34 -26.41
C LEU A 272 -0.65 -5.68 -27.09
N GLY A 273 -0.89 -4.70 -27.94
CA GLY A 273 0.20 -3.92 -28.56
C GLY A 273 1.01 -3.14 -27.50
N SER A 274 2.27 -2.87 -27.80
CA SER A 274 3.18 -2.18 -26.87
C SER A 274 2.71 -0.77 -26.51
N ALA A 275 2.11 -0.05 -27.45
CA ALA A 275 1.56 1.29 -27.24
C ALA A 275 0.34 1.25 -26.31
N GLU A 276 -0.61 0.33 -26.57
CA GLU A 276 -1.80 0.14 -25.75
C GLU A 276 -1.44 -0.32 -24.33
N ALA A 277 -0.49 -1.25 -24.20
CA ALA A 277 0.01 -1.70 -22.89
C ALA A 277 0.63 -0.55 -22.09
N ALA A 278 1.40 0.33 -22.73
CA ALA A 278 1.96 1.51 -22.09
C ALA A 278 0.86 2.50 -21.66
N ILE A 279 -0.13 2.75 -22.51
CA ILE A 279 -1.28 3.63 -22.20
C ILE A 279 -2.03 3.12 -20.97
N VAL A 280 -2.41 1.83 -20.96
CA VAL A 280 -3.10 1.21 -19.80
C VAL A 280 -2.28 1.37 -18.54
N THR A 281 -0.99 1.09 -18.61
CA THR A 281 -0.09 1.18 -17.47
C THR A 281 -0.02 2.62 -16.92
N ILE A 282 0.19 3.61 -17.79
CA ILE A 282 0.29 5.02 -17.40
C ILE A 282 -1.02 5.50 -16.78
N LEU A 283 -2.16 5.26 -17.43
CA LEU A 283 -3.46 5.71 -16.94
C LEU A 283 -3.83 5.05 -15.61
N CYS A 284 -3.55 3.76 -15.47
CA CYS A 284 -3.72 3.05 -14.21
C CYS A 284 -2.88 3.70 -13.09
N ARG A 285 -1.61 4.00 -13.34
CA ARG A 285 -0.73 4.60 -12.33
C ARG A 285 -1.11 6.06 -12.00
N LEU A 286 -1.61 6.81 -12.97
CA LEU A 286 -2.14 8.15 -12.72
C LEU A 286 -3.32 8.15 -11.76
N THR A 287 -4.25 7.20 -11.96
CA THR A 287 -5.46 7.11 -11.15
C THR A 287 -5.27 6.35 -9.83
N THR A 288 -4.17 5.60 -9.67
CA THR A 288 -3.82 4.87 -8.43
C THR A 288 -2.69 5.56 -7.68
N LEU A 289 -1.44 5.42 -8.09
CA LEU A 289 -0.29 5.94 -7.35
C LEU A 289 -0.29 7.46 -7.23
N TRP A 290 -0.44 8.18 -8.35
CA TRP A 290 -0.33 9.64 -8.35
C TRP A 290 -1.52 10.30 -7.64
N LEU A 291 -2.71 9.75 -7.78
CA LEU A 291 -3.88 10.18 -7.03
C LEU A 291 -3.66 10.00 -5.51
N SER A 292 -3.08 8.88 -5.08
CA SER A 292 -2.79 8.65 -3.65
C SER A 292 -1.79 9.67 -3.11
N ILE A 293 -0.74 10.00 -3.87
CA ILE A 293 0.25 11.02 -3.48
C ILE A 293 -0.40 12.39 -3.33
N LEU A 294 -1.24 12.80 -4.27
CA LEU A 294 -1.97 14.08 -4.20
C LEU A 294 -2.87 14.14 -2.96
N ILE A 295 -3.64 13.08 -2.69
CA ILE A 295 -4.47 12.99 -1.48
C ILE A 295 -3.60 13.07 -0.23
N GLY A 296 -2.46 12.38 -0.22
CA GLY A 296 -1.52 12.42 0.90
C GLY A 296 -0.96 13.81 1.16
N LEU A 297 -0.57 14.52 0.13
CA LEU A 297 -0.09 15.91 0.23
C LEU A 297 -1.19 16.84 0.77
N CYS A 298 -2.42 16.74 0.25
CA CYS A 298 -3.56 17.49 0.76
C CYS A 298 -3.82 17.18 2.25
N ALA A 299 -3.73 15.91 2.64
CA ALA A 299 -3.90 15.51 4.03
C ALA A 299 -2.81 16.08 4.94
N ILE A 300 -1.54 16.10 4.52
CA ILE A 300 -0.45 16.75 5.27
C ILE A 300 -0.71 18.25 5.42
N LEU A 301 -1.08 18.95 4.33
CA LEU A 301 -1.41 20.36 4.38
C LEU A 301 -2.55 20.64 5.36
N TRP A 302 -3.62 19.84 5.31
CA TRP A 302 -4.72 19.95 6.27
C TRP A 302 -4.25 19.76 7.72
N LEU A 303 -3.48 18.69 7.99
CA LEU A 303 -2.98 18.37 9.33
C LEU A 303 -2.03 19.44 9.89
N THR A 304 -1.28 20.14 9.05
CA THR A 304 -0.40 21.24 9.47
C THR A 304 -1.17 22.52 9.81
N HIS A 305 -2.30 22.77 9.16
CA HIS A 305 -3.12 23.97 9.39
C HIS A 305 -4.21 23.76 10.46
N SER A 306 -4.71 22.53 10.63
CA SER A 306 -5.71 22.23 11.63
C SER A 306 -5.09 22.19 13.03
N LYS A 307 -5.36 23.20 13.86
CA LYS A 307 -5.11 23.18 15.30
C LYS A 307 -6.11 22.23 15.94
N PHE A 308 -5.87 20.92 15.88
CA PHE A 308 -6.65 19.96 16.64
C PHE A 308 -6.19 20.05 18.11
N THR A 309 -6.94 20.76 18.92
CA THR A 309 -6.83 20.66 20.37
C THR A 309 -7.29 19.25 20.73
N ALA A 310 -6.35 18.39 21.13
CA ALA A 310 -6.73 17.12 21.76
C ALA A 310 -7.75 17.42 22.87
N PRO A 311 -8.85 16.67 22.98
CA PRO A 311 -9.78 16.87 24.10
C PRO A 311 -8.96 16.73 25.38
N VAL A 312 -8.96 17.81 26.17
CA VAL A 312 -8.38 17.84 27.51
C VAL A 312 -9.26 16.86 28.33
N PHE A 313 -8.83 15.63 28.46
CA PHE A 313 -9.41 14.76 29.47
C PHE A 313 -9.02 15.36 30.83
N ASN A 314 -10.00 15.96 31.48
CA ASN A 314 -9.89 16.46 32.84
C ASN A 314 -9.50 15.28 33.72
N THR A 315 -8.26 15.28 34.25
CA THR A 315 -7.74 14.25 35.17
C THR A 315 -8.28 14.41 36.60
N ASP A 316 -9.29 15.26 36.79
CA ASP A 316 -9.77 15.64 38.13
C ASP A 316 -10.98 14.82 38.61
N THR A 317 -11.23 13.63 38.06
CA THR A 317 -12.25 12.73 38.59
C THR A 317 -11.69 11.31 38.77
N VAL A 318 -10.82 11.16 39.76
CA VAL A 318 -10.59 9.86 40.43
C VAL A 318 -10.92 10.09 41.88
N PRO A 319 -11.99 9.46 42.41
CA PRO A 319 -12.24 9.43 43.86
C PRO A 319 -11.25 8.54 44.60
#